data_5bac5d954c3511e16f117a8677ebcf27
#
_entry.id   5bac5d954c3511e16f117a8677ebcf27
#
_cell.length_a   1.000
_cell.length_b   1.000
_cell.length_c   1.000
_cell.angle_alpha   90.00
_cell.angle_beta   90.00
_cell.angle_gamma   90.00
#
_symmetry.space_group_name_H-M   'P 1'
#
loop_
_entity.id
_entity.type
_entity.pdbx_description
1 polymer ?
#
loop_
_entity_poly.entity_id
_entity_poly.type
_entity_poly.pdbx_seq_one_letter_code
_entity_poly.pdbx_strand_id
1 'polypeptide(L)'
;GYRITFLTDRLVRFEYDRSGEFVDDASQVIWYRDLEDVPFEIRHKKEYMEIQTKSLRIRYDGKPFEESILSVRLRKPDNGCDLEWYYGKKEDRNLFGTARTLDEANGSIPLEKGILSRDGFAVLDDSKTILLTEDGWVKERKQTGEDFYLFAYGHDYRGAVRDFLRAAGRVPMLPKYALGNWWSRYYEYSQEEYKKLMDRFLNEEIPFSVAVIDMDWHITDIDPKYGSGWTGYTWNRKLFPDPKAFADDLHDRGMKVTLNVH
;
A
#
# COMPACT_ATOMS: atom_id res chain seq x y z
N GLY A 1 -8.50 -12.83 -23.98
CA GLY A 1 -9.42 -13.50 -23.05
C GLY A 1 -9.78 -12.63 -21.87
N TYR A 2 -10.73 -13.06 -21.08
CA TYR A 2 -11.12 -12.38 -19.83
C TYR A 2 -11.27 -13.39 -18.69
N ARG A 3 -11.11 -12.89 -17.46
CA ARG A 3 -11.39 -13.63 -16.23
C ARG A 3 -12.11 -12.70 -15.24
N ILE A 4 -13.16 -13.23 -14.58
CA ILE A 4 -13.88 -12.54 -13.52
C ILE A 4 -13.79 -13.42 -12.28
N THR A 5 -13.19 -12.91 -11.22
CA THR A 5 -12.98 -13.63 -9.96
C THR A 5 -13.72 -12.92 -8.84
N PHE A 6 -14.59 -13.64 -8.15
CA PHE A 6 -15.28 -13.13 -6.96
C PHE A 6 -14.43 -13.45 -5.73
N LEU A 7 -13.90 -12.44 -5.07
CA LEU A 7 -13.23 -12.62 -3.77
C LEU A 7 -14.26 -12.68 -2.64
N THR A 8 -15.30 -11.85 -2.78
CA THR A 8 -16.52 -11.90 -1.97
C THR A 8 -17.73 -11.59 -2.85
N ASP A 9 -18.93 -11.64 -2.32
CA ASP A 9 -20.15 -11.28 -3.06
C ASP A 9 -20.22 -9.78 -3.48
N ARG A 10 -19.24 -8.95 -3.05
CA ARG A 10 -19.13 -7.50 -3.32
C ARG A 10 -17.74 -7.02 -3.73
N LEU A 11 -16.72 -7.87 -3.65
CA LEU A 11 -15.36 -7.60 -4.13
C LEU A 11 -15.05 -8.51 -5.33
N VAL A 12 -14.88 -7.90 -6.49
CA VAL A 12 -14.74 -8.61 -7.76
C VAL A 12 -13.48 -8.14 -8.47
N ARG A 13 -12.66 -9.09 -8.93
CA ARG A 13 -11.52 -8.85 -9.82
C ARG A 13 -11.96 -9.04 -11.26
N PHE A 14 -11.57 -8.11 -12.11
CA PHE A 14 -11.76 -8.15 -13.55
C PHE A 14 -10.40 -8.13 -14.23
N GLU A 15 -10.19 -9.08 -15.11
CA GLU A 15 -8.97 -9.19 -15.91
C GLU A 15 -9.34 -9.32 -17.39
N TYR A 16 -8.64 -8.59 -18.22
CA TYR A 16 -8.70 -8.75 -19.67
C TYR A 16 -7.28 -8.73 -20.24
N ASP A 17 -6.91 -9.76 -20.99
CA ASP A 17 -5.66 -9.83 -21.72
C ASP A 17 -5.88 -10.41 -23.12
N ARG A 18 -5.22 -9.85 -24.14
CA ARG A 18 -5.38 -10.29 -25.54
C ARG A 18 -4.84 -11.69 -25.76
N SER A 19 -3.75 -12.06 -25.11
CA SER A 19 -3.16 -13.41 -25.16
C SER A 19 -3.97 -14.43 -24.36
N GLY A 20 -4.80 -13.96 -23.41
CA GLY A 20 -5.53 -14.81 -22.47
C GLY A 20 -4.66 -15.29 -21.30
N GLU A 21 -3.52 -14.66 -21.06
CA GLU A 21 -2.68 -14.92 -19.91
C GLU A 21 -3.12 -14.08 -18.72
N PHE A 22 -3.31 -14.72 -17.58
CA PHE A 22 -3.78 -14.09 -16.34
C PHE A 22 -2.76 -14.25 -15.23
N VAL A 23 -2.80 -13.33 -14.25
CA VAL A 23 -1.87 -13.30 -13.13
C VAL A 23 -2.47 -14.01 -11.92
N ASP A 24 -1.81 -15.07 -11.47
CA ASP A 24 -2.17 -15.81 -10.25
C ASP A 24 -1.25 -15.49 -9.07
N ASP A 25 -0.06 -14.97 -9.34
CA ASP A 25 0.87 -14.53 -8.29
C ASP A 25 0.27 -13.39 -7.45
N ALA A 26 0.71 -13.29 -6.20
CA ALA A 26 0.42 -12.14 -5.37
C ALA A 26 0.95 -10.85 -6.01
N SER A 27 0.24 -9.74 -5.83
CA SER A 27 0.74 -8.42 -6.20
C SER A 27 1.13 -7.62 -4.94
N GLN A 28 1.80 -6.50 -5.13
CA GLN A 28 2.14 -5.60 -4.02
C GLN A 28 0.89 -5.15 -3.25
N VAL A 29 -0.28 -5.17 -3.86
CA VAL A 29 -1.54 -4.69 -3.27
C VAL A 29 -2.41 -5.83 -2.77
N ILE A 30 -2.50 -6.94 -3.50
CA ILE A 30 -3.37 -8.07 -3.18
C ILE A 30 -2.56 -9.36 -3.08
N TRP A 31 -2.54 -9.92 -1.86
CA TRP A 31 -1.84 -11.17 -1.54
C TRP A 31 -2.72 -12.39 -1.63
N TYR A 32 -3.99 -12.28 -1.20
CA TYR A 32 -4.93 -13.40 -1.07
C TYR A 32 -6.16 -13.16 -1.93
N ARG A 33 -6.49 -14.11 -2.80
CA ARG A 33 -7.66 -14.01 -3.69
C ARG A 33 -8.72 -15.06 -3.42
N ASP A 34 -8.37 -16.11 -2.68
CA ASP A 34 -9.30 -17.17 -2.24
C ASP A 34 -9.86 -16.81 -0.87
N LEU A 35 -10.88 -15.94 -0.84
CA LEU A 35 -11.48 -15.44 0.40
C LEU A 35 -12.79 -16.16 0.74
N GLU A 36 -13.64 -16.40 -0.25
CA GLU A 36 -14.96 -16.99 -0.08
C GLU A 36 -15.36 -17.78 -1.32
N ASP A 37 -16.06 -18.88 -1.12
CA ASP A 37 -16.78 -19.56 -2.19
C ASP A 37 -18.09 -18.80 -2.45
N VAL A 38 -18.12 -17.98 -3.53
CA VAL A 38 -19.24 -17.10 -3.85
C VAL A 38 -20.17 -17.77 -4.85
N PRO A 39 -21.39 -18.15 -4.48
CA PRO A 39 -22.38 -18.66 -5.42
C PRO A 39 -22.79 -17.58 -6.43
N PHE A 40 -22.80 -17.93 -7.70
CA PHE A 40 -23.27 -17.06 -8.77
C PHE A 40 -24.04 -17.81 -9.84
N GLU A 41 -24.89 -17.09 -10.58
CA GLU A 41 -25.60 -17.57 -11.75
C GLU A 41 -25.14 -16.82 -12.99
N ILE A 42 -24.95 -17.53 -14.11
CA ILE A 42 -24.66 -16.93 -15.41
C ILE A 42 -25.85 -17.13 -16.34
N ARG A 43 -26.27 -16.05 -16.98
CA ARG A 43 -27.32 -16.06 -18.01
C ARG A 43 -26.77 -15.45 -19.29
N HIS A 44 -26.63 -16.28 -20.32
CA HIS A 44 -26.20 -15.80 -21.64
C HIS A 44 -27.39 -15.14 -22.35
N LYS A 45 -27.18 -13.92 -22.83
CA LYS A 45 -28.07 -13.16 -23.69
C LYS A 45 -27.46 -13.08 -25.09
N LYS A 46 -28.18 -12.54 -26.06
CA LYS A 46 -27.73 -12.46 -27.44
C LYS A 46 -26.42 -11.66 -27.58
N GLU A 47 -26.26 -10.58 -26.82
CA GLU A 47 -25.16 -9.60 -26.96
C GLU A 47 -24.26 -9.50 -25.75
N TYR A 48 -24.63 -10.09 -24.62
CA TYR A 48 -23.87 -10.04 -23.37
C TYR A 48 -24.18 -11.23 -22.47
N MET A 49 -23.36 -11.44 -21.46
CA MET A 49 -23.68 -12.31 -20.33
C MET A 49 -24.09 -11.47 -19.12
N GLU A 50 -25.01 -11.99 -18.34
CA GLU A 50 -25.40 -11.45 -17.05
C GLU A 50 -24.97 -12.43 -15.97
N ILE A 51 -24.15 -11.94 -15.04
CA ILE A 51 -23.69 -12.72 -13.88
C ILE A 51 -24.34 -12.13 -12.64
N GLN A 52 -24.96 -12.98 -11.83
CA GLN A 52 -25.62 -12.57 -10.59
C GLN A 52 -25.02 -13.26 -9.38
N THR A 53 -24.64 -12.47 -8.37
CA THR A 53 -24.37 -12.94 -7.01
C THR A 53 -25.53 -12.55 -6.08
N LYS A 54 -25.39 -12.80 -4.81
CA LYS A 54 -26.34 -12.31 -3.79
C LYS A 54 -26.46 -10.77 -3.81
N SER A 55 -25.37 -10.05 -4.04
CA SER A 55 -25.28 -8.59 -3.91
C SER A 55 -25.13 -7.84 -5.23
N LEU A 56 -24.63 -8.47 -6.28
CA LEU A 56 -24.28 -7.81 -7.53
C LEU A 56 -25.00 -8.41 -8.74
N ARG A 57 -25.19 -7.58 -9.75
CA ARG A 57 -25.52 -7.97 -11.13
C ARG A 57 -24.49 -7.36 -12.06
N ILE A 58 -23.74 -8.19 -12.78
CA ILE A 58 -22.70 -7.82 -13.74
C ILE A 58 -23.24 -8.07 -15.13
N ARG A 59 -23.06 -7.10 -16.04
CA ARG A 59 -23.28 -7.26 -17.49
C ARG A 59 -21.95 -7.10 -18.21
N TYR A 60 -21.63 -8.04 -19.09
CA TYR A 60 -20.38 -8.05 -19.81
C TYR A 60 -20.51 -8.82 -21.13
N ASP A 61 -19.91 -8.36 -22.22
CA ASP A 61 -20.00 -8.98 -23.54
C ASP A 61 -18.77 -9.82 -23.94
N GLY A 62 -17.73 -9.87 -23.07
CA GLY A 62 -16.53 -10.68 -23.29
C GLY A 62 -15.43 -9.99 -24.11
N LYS A 63 -15.59 -8.71 -24.48
CA LYS A 63 -14.62 -7.93 -25.22
C LYS A 63 -13.71 -7.08 -24.32
N PRO A 64 -12.70 -6.34 -24.88
CA PRO A 64 -11.95 -5.37 -24.11
C PRO A 64 -12.85 -4.45 -23.31
N PHE A 65 -12.44 -4.06 -22.10
CA PHE A 65 -13.27 -3.25 -21.21
C PHE A 65 -13.49 -1.85 -21.79
N GLU A 66 -14.77 -1.51 -21.92
CA GLU A 66 -15.23 -0.18 -22.34
C GLU A 66 -16.52 0.16 -21.57
N GLU A 67 -16.91 1.43 -21.57
CA GLU A 67 -18.08 1.93 -20.83
C GLU A 67 -19.37 1.17 -21.13
N SER A 68 -19.63 0.87 -22.40
CA SER A 68 -20.86 0.18 -22.84
C SER A 68 -20.81 -1.34 -22.66
N ILE A 69 -19.70 -1.91 -22.27
CA ILE A 69 -19.39 -3.34 -22.33
C ILE A 69 -19.41 -3.99 -20.96
N LEU A 70 -18.89 -3.30 -19.95
CA LEU A 70 -18.84 -3.79 -18.59
C LEU A 70 -19.57 -2.84 -17.65
N SER A 71 -20.63 -3.35 -17.02
CA SER A 71 -21.31 -2.64 -15.93
C SER A 71 -21.61 -3.56 -14.74
N VAL A 72 -21.65 -2.98 -13.55
CA VAL A 72 -21.92 -3.66 -12.29
C VAL A 72 -22.97 -2.88 -11.50
N ARG A 73 -24.05 -3.56 -11.12
CA ARG A 73 -25.16 -2.97 -10.38
C ARG A 73 -25.29 -3.60 -9.00
N LEU A 74 -25.46 -2.76 -7.97
CA LEU A 74 -25.87 -3.22 -6.64
C LEU A 74 -27.32 -3.72 -6.68
N ARG A 75 -27.59 -4.89 -6.13
CA ARG A 75 -28.96 -5.43 -6.06
C ARG A 75 -29.81 -4.78 -4.97
N LYS A 76 -29.15 -4.28 -3.93
CA LYS A 76 -29.77 -3.55 -2.82
C LYS A 76 -28.89 -2.35 -2.49
N PRO A 77 -28.98 -1.25 -3.26
CA PRO A 77 -28.20 -0.06 -2.98
C PRO A 77 -28.72 0.68 -1.75
N ASP A 78 -27.80 1.28 -1.02
CA ASP A 78 -28.12 2.21 0.05
C ASP A 78 -28.60 3.54 -0.52
N ASN A 79 -29.35 4.31 0.27
CA ASN A 79 -29.75 5.65 -0.13
C ASN A 79 -28.54 6.54 -0.38
N GLY A 80 -28.49 7.19 -1.54
CA GLY A 80 -27.42 8.09 -1.93
C GLY A 80 -26.22 7.42 -2.60
N CYS A 81 -26.23 6.08 -2.74
CA CYS A 81 -25.30 5.38 -3.63
C CYS A 81 -25.77 5.46 -5.08
N ASP A 82 -24.82 5.38 -6.01
CA ASP A 82 -25.17 5.14 -7.39
C ASP A 82 -25.75 3.74 -7.57
N LEU A 83 -26.68 3.61 -8.49
CA LEU A 83 -27.31 2.32 -8.77
C LEU A 83 -26.37 1.39 -9.55
N GLU A 84 -25.50 1.96 -10.35
CA GLU A 84 -24.66 1.24 -11.30
C GLU A 84 -23.30 1.89 -11.48
N TRP A 85 -22.28 1.08 -11.51
CA TRP A 85 -20.95 1.40 -11.98
C TRP A 85 -20.76 0.85 -13.39
N TYR A 86 -20.05 1.55 -14.25
CA TYR A 86 -19.60 1.07 -15.56
C TYR A 86 -18.11 1.37 -15.72
N TYR A 87 -17.44 0.59 -16.55
CA TYR A 87 -16.00 0.78 -16.80
C TYR A 87 -15.71 2.21 -17.29
N GLY A 88 -14.69 2.83 -16.72
CA GLY A 88 -14.35 4.23 -17.02
C GLY A 88 -15.17 5.29 -16.27
N LYS A 89 -16.15 4.90 -15.44
CA LYS A 89 -16.91 5.85 -14.63
C LYS A 89 -16.01 6.65 -13.71
N LYS A 90 -16.18 7.97 -13.69
CA LYS A 90 -15.44 8.85 -12.77
C LYS A 90 -15.85 8.61 -11.33
N GLU A 91 -14.89 8.59 -10.45
CA GLU A 91 -15.06 8.46 -9.02
C GLU A 91 -14.96 9.83 -8.34
N ASP A 92 -15.97 10.68 -8.52
CA ASP A 92 -15.94 12.08 -8.08
C ASP A 92 -16.15 12.21 -6.56
N ARG A 93 -16.78 11.21 -5.92
CA ARG A 93 -17.05 11.21 -4.47
C ARG A 93 -16.25 10.12 -3.73
N ASN A 94 -15.08 9.75 -4.26
CA ASN A 94 -14.14 8.87 -3.57
C ASN A 94 -13.69 9.55 -2.26
N LEU A 95 -13.57 8.77 -1.19
CA LEU A 95 -13.16 9.30 0.12
C LEU A 95 -11.65 9.47 0.24
N PHE A 96 -10.94 9.13 -0.83
CA PHE A 96 -9.48 9.17 -0.94
C PHE A 96 -8.77 8.26 0.06
N GLY A 97 -7.48 8.16 -0.06
CA GLY A 97 -6.61 7.42 0.81
C GLY A 97 -5.62 8.35 1.49
N THR A 98 -4.37 8.21 1.12
CA THR A 98 -3.27 8.99 1.66
C THR A 98 -2.38 9.51 0.54
N ALA A 99 -1.45 10.39 0.88
CA ALA A 99 -0.35 10.74 0.01
C ALA A 99 0.81 9.76 0.21
N ARG A 100 1.55 9.52 -0.85
CA ARG A 100 2.76 8.68 -0.80
C ARG A 100 3.85 9.33 0.04
N THR A 101 4.03 10.64 -0.08
CA THR A 101 5.01 11.43 0.65
C THR A 101 4.50 12.84 0.89
N LEU A 102 5.00 13.48 1.94
CA LEU A 102 4.80 14.90 2.22
C LEU A 102 6.08 15.71 1.98
N ASP A 103 7.11 15.10 1.40
CA ASP A 103 8.35 15.78 1.05
C ASP A 103 8.05 16.97 0.13
N GLU A 104 8.69 18.11 0.43
CA GLU A 104 8.50 19.37 -0.29
C GLU A 104 7.05 19.90 -0.34
N ALA A 105 6.15 19.31 0.44
CA ALA A 105 4.78 19.77 0.50
C ALA A 105 4.69 21.15 1.19
N ASN A 106 4.05 22.09 0.50
CA ASN A 106 3.75 23.43 1.03
C ASN A 106 2.23 23.66 0.98
N GLY A 107 1.57 23.39 2.08
CA GLY A 107 0.11 23.43 2.18
C GLY A 107 -0.55 22.09 1.83
N SER A 108 -1.76 22.16 1.25
CA SER A 108 -2.51 20.96 0.89
C SER A 108 -1.94 20.28 -0.36
N ILE A 109 -1.98 18.95 -0.35
CA ILE A 109 -1.59 18.14 -1.49
C ILE A 109 -2.76 17.27 -1.95
N PRO A 110 -2.81 16.86 -3.23
CA PRO A 110 -3.80 15.90 -3.69
C PRO A 110 -3.58 14.53 -3.02
N LEU A 111 -4.66 13.93 -2.56
CA LEU A 111 -4.65 12.57 -2.04
C LEU A 111 -4.97 11.57 -3.16
N GLU A 112 -4.39 10.38 -3.08
CA GLU A 112 -4.71 9.27 -3.99
C GLU A 112 -6.09 8.68 -3.67
N LYS A 113 -6.74 8.13 -4.69
CA LYS A 113 -8.02 7.44 -4.51
C LYS A 113 -7.86 6.21 -3.62
N GLY A 114 -8.82 6.03 -2.72
CA GLY A 114 -8.92 4.87 -1.85
C GLY A 114 -10.02 3.90 -2.30
N ILE A 115 -10.21 2.86 -1.53
CA ILE A 115 -11.19 1.79 -1.78
C ILE A 115 -12.62 2.14 -1.32
N LEU A 116 -12.84 3.35 -0.82
CA LEU A 116 -14.12 3.83 -0.31
C LEU A 116 -14.62 5.02 -1.11
N SER A 117 -15.92 5.03 -1.41
CA SER A 117 -16.56 6.12 -2.13
C SER A 117 -18.00 6.31 -1.65
N ARG A 118 -18.48 7.57 -1.66
CA ARG A 118 -19.91 7.87 -1.44
C ARG A 118 -20.77 7.43 -2.61
N ASP A 119 -20.17 7.15 -3.77
CA ASP A 119 -20.88 6.56 -4.93
C ASP A 119 -21.23 5.10 -4.71
N GLY A 120 -20.65 4.46 -3.69
CA GLY A 120 -20.86 3.06 -3.36
C GLY A 120 -19.97 2.09 -4.13
N PHE A 121 -19.13 2.59 -5.01
CA PHE A 121 -18.17 1.85 -5.81
C PHE A 121 -16.80 2.51 -5.76
N ALA A 122 -15.75 1.71 -5.73
CA ALA A 122 -14.36 2.18 -5.88
C ALA A 122 -13.56 1.15 -6.67
N VAL A 123 -12.61 1.62 -7.47
CA VAL A 123 -11.73 0.78 -8.29
C VAL A 123 -10.32 0.81 -7.73
N LEU A 124 -9.71 -0.35 -7.62
CA LEU A 124 -8.31 -0.55 -7.32
C LEU A 124 -7.64 -1.15 -8.56
N ASP A 125 -6.87 -0.34 -9.27
CA ASP A 125 -6.11 -0.77 -10.45
C ASP A 125 -4.83 -1.50 -10.02
N ASP A 126 -4.72 -2.76 -10.40
CA ASP A 126 -3.59 -3.65 -10.13
C ASP A 126 -2.78 -3.97 -11.40
N SER A 127 -3.13 -3.37 -12.53
CA SER A 127 -2.57 -3.73 -13.86
C SER A 127 -1.06 -3.54 -13.96
N LYS A 128 -0.48 -2.62 -13.19
CA LYS A 128 0.95 -2.26 -13.26
C LYS A 128 1.72 -2.49 -11.97
N THR A 129 1.09 -3.05 -10.95
CA THR A 129 1.77 -3.29 -9.68
C THR A 129 2.77 -4.44 -9.79
N ILE A 130 3.77 -4.39 -8.93
CA ILE A 130 4.80 -5.41 -8.84
C ILE A 130 4.17 -6.72 -8.37
N LEU A 131 4.58 -7.84 -8.99
CA LEU A 131 4.23 -9.18 -8.54
C LEU A 131 5.23 -9.69 -7.53
N LEU A 132 4.80 -10.65 -6.72
CA LEU A 132 5.59 -11.28 -5.68
C LEU A 132 5.60 -12.80 -5.88
N THR A 133 6.76 -13.39 -5.68
CA THR A 133 6.92 -14.84 -5.62
C THR A 133 6.37 -15.40 -4.30
N GLU A 134 6.22 -16.72 -4.17
CA GLU A 134 5.73 -17.37 -2.95
C GLU A 134 6.59 -17.06 -1.71
N ASP A 135 7.89 -16.83 -1.89
CA ASP A 135 8.82 -16.41 -0.83
C ASP A 135 8.83 -14.88 -0.60
N GLY A 136 7.95 -14.13 -1.27
CA GLY A 136 7.79 -12.69 -1.10
C GLY A 136 8.80 -11.82 -1.86
N TRP A 137 9.58 -12.42 -2.78
CA TRP A 137 10.51 -11.64 -3.59
C TRP A 137 9.82 -10.99 -4.80
N VAL A 138 10.43 -9.96 -5.36
CA VAL A 138 9.91 -9.23 -6.52
C VAL A 138 9.95 -10.07 -7.79
N LYS A 139 8.84 -10.09 -8.53
CA LYS A 139 8.70 -10.73 -9.83
C LYS A 139 8.20 -9.73 -10.86
N GLU A 140 8.77 -9.76 -12.06
CA GLU A 140 8.34 -8.92 -13.17
C GLU A 140 6.94 -9.32 -13.64
N ARG A 141 6.07 -8.31 -13.85
CA ARG A 141 4.77 -8.52 -14.51
C ARG A 141 4.98 -8.51 -16.02
N LYS A 142 4.73 -9.63 -16.67
CA LYS A 142 4.82 -9.77 -18.14
C LYS A 142 3.50 -9.43 -18.84
N GLN A 143 2.38 -9.60 -18.15
CA GLN A 143 1.05 -9.31 -18.68
C GLN A 143 0.88 -7.79 -18.85
N THR A 144 0.36 -7.38 -19.99
CA THR A 144 0.11 -5.98 -20.35
C THR A 144 -1.38 -5.63 -20.38
N GLY A 145 -2.22 -6.61 -20.03
CA GLY A 145 -3.66 -6.46 -19.97
C GLY A 145 -4.13 -5.67 -18.77
N GLU A 146 -5.44 -5.55 -18.67
CA GLU A 146 -6.09 -4.85 -17.55
C GLU A 146 -6.36 -5.82 -16.42
N ASP A 147 -6.13 -5.37 -15.19
CA ASP A 147 -6.32 -6.12 -13.96
C ASP A 147 -6.74 -5.15 -12.84
N PHE A 148 -7.99 -5.20 -12.44
CA PHE A 148 -8.48 -4.31 -11.40
C PHE A 148 -9.52 -4.97 -10.50
N TYR A 149 -9.68 -4.43 -9.32
CA TYR A 149 -10.66 -4.85 -8.34
C TYR A 149 -11.73 -3.79 -8.19
N LEU A 150 -12.99 -4.21 -8.26
CA LEU A 150 -14.14 -3.36 -7.99
C LEU A 150 -14.67 -3.66 -6.59
N PHE A 151 -14.65 -2.65 -5.75
CA PHE A 151 -15.28 -2.63 -4.43
C PHE A 151 -16.69 -2.07 -4.56
N ALA A 152 -17.70 -2.93 -4.50
CA ALA A 152 -19.11 -2.58 -4.68
C ALA A 152 -19.88 -2.75 -3.36
N TYR A 153 -19.50 -1.97 -2.35
CA TYR A 153 -19.98 -2.11 -0.97
C TYR A 153 -21.09 -1.16 -0.57
N GLY A 154 -21.50 -0.26 -1.48
CA GLY A 154 -22.42 0.80 -1.08
C GLY A 154 -21.77 1.66 0.02
N HIS A 155 -22.50 1.92 1.10
CA HIS A 155 -21.97 2.62 2.28
C HIS A 155 -21.48 1.67 3.41
N ASP A 156 -21.39 0.37 3.16
CA ASP A 156 -20.76 -0.56 4.10
C ASP A 156 -19.22 -0.42 4.07
N TYR A 157 -18.72 0.73 4.48
CA TYR A 157 -17.28 1.06 4.49
C TYR A 157 -16.48 0.09 5.37
N ARG A 158 -17.04 -0.38 6.47
CA ARG A 158 -16.38 -1.36 7.35
C ARG A 158 -16.22 -2.72 6.67
N GLY A 159 -17.24 -3.14 5.91
CA GLY A 159 -17.17 -4.35 5.09
C GLY A 159 -16.10 -4.26 4.02
N ALA A 160 -16.02 -3.13 3.31
CA ALA A 160 -14.99 -2.88 2.30
C ALA A 160 -13.57 -2.95 2.89
N VAL A 161 -13.32 -2.26 4.02
CA VAL A 161 -12.00 -2.28 4.69
C VAL A 161 -11.67 -3.67 5.21
N ARG A 162 -12.62 -4.37 5.82
CA ARG A 162 -12.42 -5.75 6.32
C ARG A 162 -12.00 -6.68 5.18
N ASP A 163 -12.70 -6.65 4.07
CA ASP A 163 -12.44 -7.56 2.96
C ASP A 163 -11.18 -7.16 2.19
N PHE A 164 -10.86 -5.86 2.11
CA PHE A 164 -9.56 -5.41 1.64
C PHE A 164 -8.40 -5.96 2.51
N LEU A 165 -8.51 -5.88 3.84
CA LEU A 165 -7.48 -6.41 4.74
C LEU A 165 -7.37 -7.95 4.69
N ARG A 166 -8.45 -8.65 4.33
CA ARG A 166 -8.39 -10.09 4.05
C ARG A 166 -7.63 -10.38 2.75
N ALA A 167 -7.83 -9.56 1.74
CA ALA A 167 -7.17 -9.70 0.43
C ALA A 167 -5.71 -9.18 0.44
N ALA A 168 -5.45 -8.03 1.03
CA ALA A 168 -4.14 -7.40 1.07
C ALA A 168 -3.22 -7.93 2.19
N GLY A 169 -3.79 -8.59 3.18
CA GLY A 169 -3.09 -9.01 4.39
C GLY A 169 -3.36 -8.07 5.57
N ARG A 170 -3.12 -8.57 6.76
CA ARG A 170 -3.36 -7.82 7.99
C ARG A 170 -2.29 -6.76 8.20
N VAL A 171 -2.68 -5.57 8.61
CA VAL A 171 -1.72 -4.56 9.08
C VAL A 171 -1.07 -5.06 10.37
N PRO A 172 0.28 -5.15 10.43
CA PRO A 172 0.96 -5.54 11.65
C PRO A 172 0.76 -4.51 12.75
N MET A 173 0.66 -4.97 14.00
CA MET A 173 0.62 -4.06 15.14
C MET A 173 1.98 -3.40 15.30
N LEU A 174 2.02 -2.08 15.32
CA LEU A 174 3.25 -1.33 15.59
C LEU A 174 3.74 -1.59 17.01
N PRO A 175 5.06 -1.78 17.20
CA PRO A 175 5.63 -1.86 18.55
C PRO A 175 5.46 -0.52 19.27
N LYS A 176 5.24 -0.58 20.59
CA LYS A 176 4.91 0.60 21.41
C LYS A 176 5.95 1.72 21.28
N TYR A 177 7.24 1.40 21.16
CA TYR A 177 8.29 2.40 21.02
C TYR A 177 8.15 3.25 19.76
N ALA A 178 7.60 2.69 18.68
CA ALA A 178 7.40 3.43 17.42
C ALA A 178 6.35 4.55 17.54
N LEU A 179 5.50 4.50 18.56
CA LEU A 179 4.50 5.53 18.86
C LEU A 179 5.01 6.60 19.85
N GLY A 180 6.25 6.47 20.32
CA GLY A 180 6.88 7.44 21.22
C GLY A 180 7.60 8.57 20.47
N ASN A 181 8.36 9.38 21.21
CA ASN A 181 9.15 10.45 20.61
C ASN A 181 10.40 9.89 19.93
N TRP A 182 10.71 10.44 18.79
CA TRP A 182 11.90 10.15 18.00
C TRP A 182 12.78 11.39 17.98
N TRP A 183 14.08 11.25 18.29
CA TRP A 183 15.06 12.32 18.07
C TRP A 183 15.73 12.09 16.74
N SER A 184 15.63 13.07 15.84
CA SER A 184 16.36 13.13 14.58
C SER A 184 16.79 14.57 14.32
N ARG A 185 17.99 14.77 13.81
CA ARG A 185 18.48 16.08 13.42
C ARG A 185 19.47 15.94 12.27
N TYR A 186 19.31 16.77 11.26
CA TYR A 186 20.29 16.98 10.19
C TYR A 186 21.55 17.64 10.76
N TYR A 187 22.46 16.83 11.31
CA TYR A 187 23.64 17.30 12.02
C TYR A 187 24.68 16.16 12.12
N GLU A 188 25.97 16.50 11.88
CA GLU A 188 27.07 15.59 12.11
C GLU A 188 27.36 15.46 13.61
N TYR A 189 27.03 14.31 14.18
CA TYR A 189 27.35 13.97 15.55
C TYR A 189 28.53 13.00 15.62
N SER A 190 29.42 13.21 16.58
CA SER A 190 30.23 12.12 17.08
C SER A 190 29.45 11.26 18.06
N GLN A 191 29.91 10.03 18.27
CA GLN A 191 29.38 9.10 19.28
C GLN A 191 29.23 9.76 20.65
N GLU A 192 30.27 10.48 21.10
CA GLU A 192 30.31 11.13 22.41
C GLU A 192 29.35 12.31 22.52
N GLU A 193 29.25 13.14 21.48
CA GLU A 193 28.30 14.26 21.44
C GLU A 193 26.86 13.78 21.47
N TYR A 194 26.57 12.72 20.72
CA TYR A 194 25.24 12.14 20.70
C TYR A 194 24.82 11.55 22.05
N LYS A 195 25.73 10.83 22.73
CA LYS A 195 25.51 10.28 24.08
C LYS A 195 25.27 11.40 25.09
N LYS A 196 26.09 12.47 25.08
CA LYS A 196 25.89 13.64 25.95
C LYS A 196 24.55 14.33 25.72
N LEU A 197 24.08 14.38 24.47
CA LEU A 197 22.77 14.94 24.16
C LEU A 197 21.65 14.07 24.73
N MET A 198 21.76 12.75 24.62
CA MET A 198 20.78 11.85 25.21
C MET A 198 20.78 11.91 26.74
N ASP A 199 21.93 12.06 27.38
CA ASP A 199 22.05 12.31 28.81
C ASP A 199 21.34 13.61 29.24
N ARG A 200 21.50 14.66 28.44
CA ARG A 200 20.84 15.93 28.68
C ARG A 200 19.32 15.78 28.61
N PHE A 201 18.78 15.12 27.58
CA PHE A 201 17.35 14.88 27.49
C PHE A 201 16.83 14.08 28.68
N LEU A 202 17.55 13.06 29.10
CA LEU A 202 17.18 12.27 30.27
C LEU A 202 17.17 13.12 31.57
N ASN A 203 18.17 13.95 31.77
CA ASN A 203 18.28 14.84 32.94
C ASN A 203 17.21 15.95 32.95
N GLU A 204 16.76 16.38 31.76
CA GLU A 204 15.68 17.35 31.59
C GLU A 204 14.28 16.68 31.55
N GLU A 205 14.20 15.39 31.82
CA GLU A 205 12.95 14.59 31.82
C GLU A 205 12.22 14.62 30.47
N ILE A 206 12.95 14.73 29.36
CA ILE A 206 12.41 14.68 28.01
C ILE A 206 12.55 13.25 27.46
N PRO A 207 11.45 12.47 27.44
CA PRO A 207 11.54 11.06 27.06
C PRO A 207 11.63 10.91 25.54
N PHE A 208 12.60 10.11 25.08
CA PHE A 208 12.68 9.63 23.70
C PHE A 208 12.66 8.10 23.68
N SER A 209 11.92 7.55 22.70
CA SER A 209 11.84 6.11 22.46
C SER A 209 12.82 5.65 21.40
N VAL A 210 13.16 6.54 20.46
CA VAL A 210 14.02 6.23 19.31
C VAL A 210 15.06 7.32 19.11
N ALA A 211 16.30 6.89 19.00
CA ALA A 211 17.46 7.69 18.65
C ALA A 211 17.79 7.47 17.18
N VAL A 212 17.60 8.51 16.35
CA VAL A 212 17.93 8.48 14.94
C VAL A 212 19.31 9.14 14.73
N ILE A 213 20.25 8.40 14.13
CA ILE A 213 21.48 8.99 13.65
C ILE A 213 21.26 9.34 12.18
N ASP A 214 21.13 10.63 11.93
CA ASP A 214 20.70 11.15 10.64
C ASP A 214 21.88 11.28 9.67
N MET A 215 22.96 11.97 10.09
CA MET A 215 24.06 12.37 9.22
C MET A 215 25.37 11.71 9.60
N ASP A 216 26.20 11.47 8.58
CA ASP A 216 27.64 11.16 8.67
C ASP A 216 28.00 9.92 9.53
N TRP A 217 26.98 9.10 9.88
CA TRP A 217 27.23 7.83 10.56
C TRP A 217 27.99 6.84 9.67
N HIS A 218 27.89 6.99 8.34
CA HIS A 218 28.64 6.25 7.33
C HIS A 218 29.67 7.12 6.64
N ILE A 219 30.56 6.49 5.90
CA ILE A 219 31.57 7.19 5.11
C ILE A 219 30.89 7.88 3.93
N THR A 220 31.00 9.21 3.87
CA THR A 220 30.46 10.06 2.79
C THR A 220 31.55 10.57 1.86
N ASP A 221 32.79 10.70 2.34
CA ASP A 221 33.96 11.10 1.55
C ASP A 221 34.51 9.88 0.78
N ILE A 222 34.07 9.72 -0.44
CA ILE A 222 34.44 8.62 -1.34
C ILE A 222 34.91 9.15 -2.69
N ASP A 223 35.60 8.32 -3.47
CA ASP A 223 35.97 8.66 -4.86
C ASP A 223 34.67 8.92 -5.68
N PRO A 224 34.51 10.12 -6.28
CA PRO A 224 33.30 10.52 -7.02
C PRO A 224 32.88 9.55 -8.14
N LYS A 225 33.81 8.70 -8.63
CA LYS A 225 33.48 7.67 -9.62
C LYS A 225 32.48 6.62 -9.10
N TYR A 226 32.38 6.47 -7.78
CA TYR A 226 31.43 5.53 -7.13
C TYR A 226 30.11 6.19 -6.72
N GLY A 227 29.95 7.50 -6.89
CA GLY A 227 28.76 8.27 -6.55
C GLY A 227 29.02 9.36 -5.52
N SER A 228 27.95 9.84 -4.88
CA SER A 228 28.00 10.96 -3.92
C SER A 228 28.43 10.57 -2.50
N GLY A 229 28.51 9.28 -2.19
CA GLY A 229 28.76 8.79 -0.83
C GLY A 229 27.54 8.73 0.09
N TRP A 230 26.43 9.35 -0.28
CA TRP A 230 25.21 9.41 0.57
C TRP A 230 24.48 8.09 0.76
N THR A 231 24.66 7.12 -0.12
CA THR A 231 24.03 5.80 -0.06
C THR A 231 24.91 4.72 0.56
N GLY A 232 26.00 5.11 1.25
CA GLY A 232 26.93 4.18 1.88
C GLY A 232 26.41 3.57 3.18
N TYR A 233 26.85 2.35 3.49
CA TYR A 233 26.51 1.62 4.71
C TYR A 233 27.74 1.28 5.58
N THR A 234 28.89 1.81 5.25
CA THR A 234 30.13 1.59 6.00
C THR A 234 30.26 2.61 7.11
N TRP A 235 30.25 2.17 8.36
CA TRP A 235 30.38 3.05 9.50
C TRP A 235 31.58 3.99 9.42
N ASN A 236 31.36 5.27 9.70
CA ASN A 236 32.40 6.27 9.87
C ASN A 236 33.07 6.11 11.25
N ARG A 237 34.12 5.32 11.30
CA ARG A 237 34.85 5.01 12.54
C ARG A 237 35.55 6.20 13.18
N LYS A 238 35.67 7.33 12.49
CA LYS A 238 36.18 8.58 13.07
C LYS A 238 35.15 9.19 14.02
N LEU A 239 33.90 9.17 13.65
CA LEU A 239 32.76 9.68 14.45
C LEU A 239 32.19 8.62 15.39
N PHE A 240 32.11 7.39 14.95
CA PHE A 240 31.59 6.23 15.68
C PHE A 240 32.64 5.12 15.75
N PRO A 241 33.62 5.24 16.67
CA PRO A 241 34.72 4.26 16.77
C PRO A 241 34.23 2.85 17.07
N ASP A 242 33.22 2.72 17.93
CA ASP A 242 32.57 1.45 18.30
C ASP A 242 31.05 1.56 18.18
N PRO A 243 30.48 1.36 16.96
CA PRO A 243 29.03 1.46 16.76
C PRO A 243 28.23 0.46 17.57
N LYS A 244 28.80 -0.72 17.87
CA LYS A 244 28.12 -1.71 18.68
C LYS A 244 27.96 -1.23 20.11
N ALA A 245 29.05 -0.83 20.76
CA ALA A 245 29.02 -0.29 22.11
C ALA A 245 28.14 0.98 22.19
N PHE A 246 28.14 1.80 21.14
CA PHE A 246 27.27 2.97 21.04
C PHE A 246 25.78 2.57 21.01
N ALA A 247 25.41 1.61 20.18
CA ALA A 247 24.04 1.13 20.10
C ALA A 247 23.59 0.43 21.40
N ASP A 248 24.47 -0.38 22.00
CA ASP A 248 24.22 -1.04 23.28
C ASP A 248 23.94 0.00 24.40
N ASP A 249 24.74 1.07 24.49
CA ASP A 249 24.55 2.15 25.46
C ASP A 249 23.20 2.86 25.29
N LEU A 250 22.76 3.10 24.05
CA LEU A 250 21.42 3.68 23.80
C LEU A 250 20.29 2.69 24.13
N HIS A 251 20.48 1.40 23.88
CA HIS A 251 19.54 0.36 24.27
C HIS A 251 19.41 0.25 25.81
N ASP A 252 20.52 0.35 26.53
CA ASP A 252 20.53 0.33 28.00
C ASP A 252 19.79 1.53 28.61
N ARG A 253 19.70 2.65 27.88
CA ARG A 253 18.85 3.81 28.21
C ARG A 253 17.38 3.62 27.84
N GLY A 254 16.99 2.46 27.31
CA GLY A 254 15.63 2.13 26.90
C GLY A 254 15.21 2.65 25.52
N MET A 255 16.14 3.22 24.74
CA MET A 255 15.88 3.72 23.40
C MET A 255 16.10 2.63 22.34
N LYS A 256 15.40 2.72 21.21
CA LYS A 256 15.74 2.01 19.99
C LYS A 256 16.60 2.92 19.11
N VAL A 257 17.46 2.30 18.29
CA VAL A 257 18.38 3.02 17.41
C VAL A 257 17.99 2.75 15.96
N THR A 258 17.99 3.79 15.15
CA THR A 258 17.85 3.66 13.70
C THR A 258 18.78 4.65 12.99
N LEU A 259 19.08 4.34 11.76
CA LEU A 259 19.98 5.13 10.91
C LEU A 259 19.15 5.69 9.76
N ASN A 260 19.38 6.96 9.44
CA ASN A 260 18.80 7.52 8.22
C ASN A 260 19.61 7.05 7.00
N VAL A 261 18.91 6.65 5.97
CA VAL A 261 19.48 6.19 4.69
C VAL A 261 18.90 7.05 3.58
N HIS A 262 19.79 7.67 2.80
CA HIS A 262 19.43 8.59 1.72
C HIS A 262 19.33 7.92 0.36
#